data_8cd66ab62416c1b517f0d6cb4e8ced48
#
_entry.id   8cd66ab62416c1b517f0d6cb4e8ced48
#
_cell.length_a   1.000
_cell.length_b   1.000
_cell.length_c   1.000
_cell.angle_alpha   90.00
_cell.angle_beta   90.00
_cell.angle_gamma   90.00
#
_symmetry.space_group_name_H-M   'P 1'
#
loop_
_entity.id
_entity.type
_entity.pdbx_description
1 polymer ?
#
loop_
_entity_poly.entity_id
_entity_poly.type
_entity_poly.pdbx_seq_one_letter_code
_entity_poly.pdbx_strand_id
1 'polypeptide(L)'
;EIGVRLVGSEMCIRDSFYSEGEKDSQLMLLPDIINLTHKEMDIAKENIPIFEKAGFMLEQFGENTIKLTGVPNICIDLDTKELFLETLDEINTVARTAKQEIEEKFIATLACKSAVKANMILTKEEVDNLMNQLLVLPNPFTCPHGRPTAIHLTKNDIEKKFSRR
;
A
#
# COMPACT_ATOMS: atom_id res chain seq x y z
N GLU A 1 -22.66 5.32 -3.49
CA GLU A 1 -21.61 6.11 -2.84
C GLU A 1 -20.32 5.89 -3.61
N ILE A 2 -19.84 6.93 -4.27
CA ILE A 2 -18.52 6.91 -4.89
C ILE A 2 -17.55 7.20 -3.74
N GLY A 3 -16.87 6.17 -3.26
CA GLY A 3 -15.78 6.33 -2.30
C GLY A 3 -14.67 7.13 -2.95
N VAL A 4 -14.62 8.43 -2.68
CA VAL A 4 -13.54 9.30 -3.15
C VAL A 4 -12.32 8.97 -2.29
N ARG A 5 -11.50 8.03 -2.75
CA ARG A 5 -10.09 7.96 -2.34
C ARG A 5 -9.38 9.09 -3.09
N LEU A 6 -8.47 9.78 -2.42
CA LEU A 6 -7.49 10.61 -3.12
C LEU A 6 -6.56 9.65 -3.89
N VAL A 7 -7.00 9.33 -5.10
CA VAL A 7 -6.27 8.49 -6.04
C VAL A 7 -5.00 9.26 -6.40
N GLY A 8 -3.84 8.76 -6.00
CA GLY A 8 -2.54 9.42 -6.22
C GLY A 8 -1.58 9.20 -5.07
N SER A 9 -2.07 9.19 -3.83
CA SER A 9 -1.22 8.86 -2.68
C SER A 9 -0.67 7.43 -2.76
N GLU A 10 -1.46 6.48 -3.30
CA GLU A 10 -1.02 5.11 -3.55
C GLU A 10 0.20 5.04 -4.48
N MET A 11 0.25 5.91 -5.50
CA MET A 11 1.39 5.95 -6.42
C MET A 11 2.65 6.46 -5.76
N CYS A 12 2.54 7.55 -4.98
CA CYS A 12 3.68 8.10 -4.23
C CYS A 12 4.23 7.06 -3.24
N ILE A 13 3.33 6.35 -2.52
CA ILE A 13 3.70 5.29 -1.58
C ILE A 13 4.36 4.13 -2.34
N ARG A 14 3.76 3.62 -3.41
CA ARG A 14 4.32 2.54 -4.23
C ARG A 14 5.73 2.88 -4.71
N ASP A 15 5.91 4.06 -5.30
CA ASP A 15 7.20 4.46 -5.87
C ASP A 15 8.26 4.66 -4.77
N SER A 16 7.85 5.03 -3.53
CA SER A 16 8.75 5.04 -2.40
C SER A 16 9.29 3.65 -2.04
N PHE A 17 8.51 2.58 -2.25
CA PHE A 17 8.98 1.20 -2.02
C PHE A 17 10.01 0.74 -3.06
N TYR A 18 9.98 1.29 -4.28
CA TYR A 18 10.96 0.98 -5.33
C TYR A 18 12.20 1.88 -5.29
N SER A 19 12.17 2.99 -4.53
CA SER A 19 13.34 3.84 -4.35
C SER A 19 14.41 3.09 -3.55
N GLU A 20 15.68 3.25 -3.95
CA GLU A 20 16.81 2.71 -3.22
C GLU A 20 16.95 3.44 -1.86
N GLY A 21 16.87 2.69 -0.77
CA GLY A 21 17.03 3.21 0.59
C GLY A 21 16.47 2.23 1.64
N GLU A 22 16.97 2.34 2.85
CA GLU A 22 16.37 1.66 4.00
C GLU A 22 14.97 2.20 4.21
N LYS A 23 14.00 1.30 4.38
CA LYS A 23 12.63 1.68 4.71
C LYS A 23 12.56 2.04 6.17
N ASP A 24 12.04 3.22 6.46
CA ASP A 24 11.78 3.64 7.82
C ASP A 24 10.75 2.73 8.47
N SER A 25 11.17 2.06 9.53
CA SER A 25 10.33 1.15 10.30
C SER A 25 10.10 1.70 11.69
N GLN A 26 8.88 1.62 12.15
CA GLN A 26 8.50 1.98 13.52
C GLN A 26 8.46 0.73 14.38
N LEU A 27 9.23 0.74 15.47
CA LEU A 27 9.14 -0.28 16.50
C LEU A 27 7.82 -0.15 17.27
N MET A 28 7.17 -1.27 17.49
CA MET A 28 5.95 -1.35 18.29
C MET A 28 6.29 -1.43 19.78
N LEU A 29 5.60 -0.65 20.62
CA LEU A 29 5.75 -0.72 22.07
C LEU A 29 5.35 -2.10 22.62
N LEU A 30 4.28 -2.66 22.06
CA LEU A 30 3.81 -4.01 22.37
C LEU A 30 3.78 -4.79 21.04
N PRO A 31 4.59 -5.85 20.94
CA PRO A 31 4.55 -6.70 19.74
C PRO A 31 3.22 -7.39 19.56
N ASP A 32 2.77 -7.52 18.32
CA ASP A 32 1.62 -8.33 17.97
C ASP A 32 2.03 -9.80 17.86
N ILE A 33 1.26 -10.66 18.52
CA ILE A 33 1.41 -12.11 18.43
C ILE A 33 0.31 -12.65 17.50
N ILE A 34 0.73 -13.17 16.36
CA ILE A 34 -0.15 -13.62 15.29
C ILE A 34 -0.06 -15.14 15.17
N ASN A 35 -1.19 -15.82 15.46
CA ASN A 35 -1.29 -17.25 15.25
C ASN A 35 -1.74 -17.53 13.82
N LEU A 36 -1.00 -18.38 13.14
CA LEU A 36 -1.21 -18.77 11.75
C LEU A 36 -1.58 -20.24 11.66
N THR A 37 -2.20 -20.64 10.58
CA THR A 37 -2.28 -22.05 10.21
C THR A 37 -0.92 -22.54 9.70
N HIS A 38 -0.69 -23.84 9.65
CA HIS A 38 0.56 -24.41 9.09
C HIS A 38 0.85 -23.90 7.69
N LYS A 39 -0.19 -23.83 6.84
CA LYS A 39 -0.04 -23.34 5.46
C LYS A 39 0.34 -21.87 5.39
N GLU A 40 -0.29 -21.01 6.20
CA GLU A 40 0.04 -19.59 6.28
C GLU A 40 1.45 -19.37 6.82
N MET A 41 1.87 -20.19 7.78
CA MET A 41 3.23 -20.13 8.33
C MET A 41 4.29 -20.48 7.30
N ASP A 42 4.04 -21.50 6.47
CA ASP A 42 4.95 -21.86 5.38
C ASP A 42 5.07 -20.73 4.36
N ILE A 43 3.94 -20.14 3.96
CA ILE A 43 3.91 -18.98 3.05
C ILE A 43 4.65 -17.79 3.66
N ALA A 44 4.41 -17.50 4.94
CA ALA A 44 5.08 -16.41 5.64
C ALA A 44 6.60 -16.60 5.67
N LYS A 45 7.08 -17.81 6.01
CA LYS A 45 8.53 -18.14 6.03
C LYS A 45 9.20 -17.97 4.67
N GLU A 46 8.55 -18.41 3.60
CA GLU A 46 9.07 -18.27 2.24
C GLU A 46 9.18 -16.81 1.78
N ASN A 47 8.36 -15.92 2.36
CA ASN A 47 8.24 -14.53 1.94
C ASN A 47 8.75 -13.52 2.99
N ILE A 48 9.38 -13.97 4.08
CA ILE A 48 10.02 -13.08 5.08
C ILE A 48 10.84 -11.95 4.42
N PRO A 49 11.70 -12.22 3.42
CA PRO A 49 12.51 -11.16 2.80
C PRO A 49 11.68 -10.04 2.14
N ILE A 50 10.46 -10.34 1.65
CA ILE A 50 9.56 -9.33 1.06
C ILE A 50 9.00 -8.44 2.16
N PHE A 51 8.59 -9.02 3.29
CA PHE A 51 8.11 -8.26 4.45
C PHE A 51 9.21 -7.37 5.03
N GLU A 52 10.43 -7.90 5.23
CA GLU A 52 11.59 -7.15 5.74
C GLU A 52 11.96 -6.00 4.80
N LYS A 53 11.99 -6.24 3.48
CA LYS A 53 12.24 -5.21 2.47
C LYS A 53 11.20 -4.09 2.50
N ALA A 54 9.96 -4.41 2.87
CA ALA A 54 8.89 -3.43 3.04
C ALA A 54 8.96 -2.68 4.37
N GLY A 55 9.81 -3.10 5.30
CA GLY A 55 10.00 -2.47 6.61
C GLY A 55 9.22 -3.14 7.75
N PHE A 56 8.70 -4.35 7.55
CA PHE A 56 8.17 -5.15 8.66
C PHE A 56 9.32 -5.81 9.44
N MET A 57 9.19 -5.84 10.74
CA MET A 57 10.10 -6.56 11.63
C MET A 57 9.35 -7.71 12.28
N LEU A 58 9.68 -8.94 11.85
CA LEU A 58 8.98 -10.14 12.31
C LEU A 58 9.97 -11.21 12.75
N GLU A 59 9.53 -11.95 13.75
CA GLU A 59 10.28 -13.07 14.32
C GLU A 59 9.37 -14.30 14.41
N GLN A 60 9.90 -15.47 14.13
CA GLN A 60 9.19 -16.70 14.45
C GLN A 60 9.16 -16.91 15.97
N PHE A 61 7.96 -17.03 16.54
CA PHE A 61 7.74 -17.17 18.00
C PHE A 61 7.06 -18.49 18.37
N GLY A 62 7.33 -19.53 17.68
CA GLY A 62 6.73 -20.84 17.88
C GLY A 62 6.56 -21.58 16.57
N GLU A 63 5.85 -22.71 16.61
CA GLU A 63 5.63 -23.53 15.43
C GLU A 63 4.76 -22.84 14.38
N ASN A 64 3.67 -22.21 14.84
CA ASN A 64 2.68 -21.55 13.99
C ASN A 64 2.40 -20.10 14.44
N THR A 65 3.38 -19.43 15.02
CA THR A 65 3.19 -18.10 15.57
C THR A 65 4.30 -17.17 15.08
N ILE A 66 3.89 -16.00 14.59
CA ILE A 66 4.79 -14.89 14.25
C ILE A 66 4.61 -13.79 15.28
N LYS A 67 5.71 -13.22 15.71
CA LYS A 67 5.78 -12.03 16.53
C LYS A 67 6.17 -10.86 15.64
N LEU A 68 5.27 -9.88 15.49
CA LEU A 68 5.49 -8.66 14.76
C LEU A 68 5.98 -7.59 15.74
N THR A 69 7.21 -7.11 15.55
CA THR A 69 7.88 -6.16 16.45
C THR A 69 7.99 -4.76 15.85
N GLY A 70 7.81 -4.61 14.55
CA GLY A 70 7.84 -3.33 13.87
C GLY A 70 7.10 -3.37 12.54
N VAL A 71 6.65 -2.20 12.10
CA VAL A 71 5.91 -1.99 10.85
C VAL A 71 6.48 -0.80 10.08
N PRO A 72 6.28 -0.75 8.75
CA PRO A 72 6.63 0.45 7.99
C PRO A 72 5.96 1.70 8.56
N ASN A 73 6.68 2.83 8.62
CA ASN A 73 6.14 4.10 9.14
C ASN A 73 4.81 4.51 8.52
N ILE A 74 4.62 4.22 7.24
CA ILE A 74 3.38 4.51 6.51
C ILE A 74 2.17 3.69 6.98
N CYS A 75 2.38 2.66 7.81
CA CYS A 75 1.35 1.74 8.29
C CYS A 75 1.01 1.93 9.78
N ILE A 76 1.56 2.94 10.45
CA ILE A 76 1.43 3.14 11.91
C ILE A 76 -0.03 3.23 12.36
N ASP A 77 -0.87 3.93 11.59
CA ASP A 77 -2.28 4.17 11.93
C ASP A 77 -3.22 3.03 11.48
N LEU A 78 -2.67 1.92 11.00
CA LEU A 78 -3.44 0.76 10.56
C LEU A 78 -3.46 -0.32 11.64
N ASP A 79 -4.47 -1.18 11.60
CA ASP A 79 -4.45 -2.43 12.34
C ASP A 79 -3.35 -3.33 11.75
N THR A 80 -2.24 -3.43 12.47
CA THR A 80 -1.02 -4.10 12.02
C THR A 80 -1.22 -5.60 11.82
N LYS A 81 -2.04 -6.21 12.65
CA LYS A 81 -2.38 -7.63 12.56
C LYS A 81 -3.26 -7.91 11.34
N GLU A 82 -4.31 -7.12 11.14
CA GLU A 82 -5.19 -7.24 9.98
C GLU A 82 -4.41 -7.01 8.70
N LEU A 83 -3.58 -5.96 8.66
CA LEU A 83 -2.71 -5.65 7.53
C LEU A 83 -1.78 -6.82 7.16
N PHE A 84 -1.13 -7.42 8.17
CA PHE A 84 -0.23 -8.55 7.96
C PHE A 84 -0.98 -9.77 7.39
N LEU A 85 -2.16 -10.11 7.96
CA LEU A 85 -2.96 -11.26 7.52
C LEU A 85 -3.50 -11.07 6.10
N GLU A 86 -4.03 -9.89 5.77
CA GLU A 86 -4.51 -9.57 4.42
C GLU A 86 -3.39 -9.63 3.39
N THR A 87 -2.21 -9.10 3.74
CA THR A 87 -1.05 -9.13 2.86
C THR A 87 -0.56 -10.56 2.63
N LEU A 88 -0.61 -11.39 3.67
CA LEU A 88 -0.25 -12.80 3.58
C LEU A 88 -1.25 -13.58 2.70
N ASP A 89 -2.54 -13.27 2.78
CA ASP A 89 -3.58 -13.89 1.94
C ASP A 89 -3.42 -13.50 0.47
N GLU A 90 -3.08 -12.25 0.18
CA GLU A 90 -2.74 -11.81 -1.18
C GLU A 90 -1.57 -12.61 -1.76
N ILE A 91 -0.50 -12.80 -0.98
CA ILE A 91 0.64 -13.63 -1.39
C ILE A 91 0.18 -15.06 -1.67
N ASN A 92 -0.68 -15.64 -0.83
CA ASN A 92 -1.20 -17.01 -1.01
C ASN A 92 -2.01 -17.15 -2.30
N THR A 93 -2.79 -16.14 -2.68
CA THR A 93 -3.58 -16.16 -3.93
C THR A 93 -2.70 -16.10 -5.17
N VAL A 94 -1.53 -15.45 -5.08
CA VAL A 94 -0.58 -15.23 -6.18
C VAL A 94 0.53 -16.29 -6.24
N ALA A 95 0.67 -17.13 -5.22
CA ALA A 95 1.78 -18.08 -5.05
C ALA A 95 2.00 -19.10 -6.23
N ARG A 96 1.19 -19.01 -7.27
CA ARG A 96 1.37 -19.75 -8.54
C ARG A 96 2.10 -18.96 -9.63
N THR A 97 2.51 -17.72 -9.35
CA THR A 97 3.11 -16.78 -10.30
C THR A 97 4.57 -16.46 -9.92
N ALA A 98 5.29 -15.75 -10.78
CA ALA A 98 6.69 -15.39 -10.57
C ALA A 98 6.87 -14.50 -9.30
N LYS A 99 8.01 -14.65 -8.62
CA LYS A 99 8.33 -13.86 -7.39
C LYS A 99 8.16 -12.34 -7.56
N GLN A 100 8.42 -11.81 -8.74
CA GLN A 100 8.24 -10.39 -9.06
C GLN A 100 6.78 -9.94 -8.96
N GLU A 101 5.84 -10.77 -9.43
CA GLU A 101 4.40 -10.44 -9.34
C GLU A 101 3.89 -10.49 -7.89
N ILE A 102 4.50 -11.34 -7.05
CA ILE A 102 4.19 -11.39 -5.61
C ILE A 102 4.61 -10.07 -4.96
N GLU A 103 5.84 -9.61 -5.19
CA GLU A 103 6.36 -8.36 -4.65
C GLU A 103 5.54 -7.14 -5.12
N GLU A 104 5.22 -7.06 -6.40
CA GLU A 104 4.41 -5.98 -6.96
C GLU A 104 3.02 -5.90 -6.33
N LYS A 105 2.34 -7.02 -6.18
CA LYS A 105 1.01 -7.09 -5.54
C LYS A 105 1.08 -6.76 -4.05
N PHE A 106 2.08 -7.28 -3.35
CA PHE A 106 2.34 -6.96 -1.96
C PHE A 106 2.47 -5.44 -1.75
N ILE A 107 3.35 -4.80 -2.53
CA ILE A 107 3.57 -3.34 -2.47
C ILE A 107 2.29 -2.58 -2.85
N ALA A 108 1.55 -3.03 -3.87
CA ALA A 108 0.29 -2.42 -4.26
C ALA A 108 -0.76 -2.47 -3.14
N THR A 109 -0.86 -3.61 -2.44
CA THR A 109 -1.78 -3.78 -1.30
C THR A 109 -1.40 -2.84 -0.15
N LEU A 110 -0.11 -2.80 0.22
CA LEU A 110 0.38 -1.87 1.24
C LEU A 110 0.09 -0.42 0.87
N ALA A 111 0.41 -0.02 -0.36
CA ALA A 111 0.19 1.34 -0.84
C ALA A 111 -1.30 1.73 -0.78
N CYS A 112 -2.20 0.82 -1.15
CA CYS A 112 -3.64 1.07 -1.08
C CYS A 112 -4.18 1.14 0.35
N LYS A 113 -3.64 0.34 1.26
CA LYS A 113 -4.06 0.35 2.68
C LYS A 113 -3.57 1.60 3.41
N SER A 114 -2.37 2.05 3.11
CA SER A 114 -1.74 3.23 3.70
C SER A 114 -2.13 4.55 3.02
N ALA A 115 -2.79 4.49 1.86
CA ALA A 115 -3.23 5.67 1.13
C ALA A 115 -4.30 6.47 1.86
N VAL A 116 -4.36 7.77 1.57
CA VAL A 116 -5.39 8.67 2.07
C VAL A 116 -6.78 8.13 1.71
N LYS A 117 -7.62 7.94 2.72
CA LYS A 117 -8.96 7.38 2.58
C LYS A 117 -10.01 8.48 2.42
N ALA A 118 -11.18 8.10 1.90
CA ALA A 118 -12.36 8.98 1.86
C ALA A 118 -12.68 9.52 3.26
N ASN A 119 -13.09 10.77 3.34
CA ASN A 119 -13.43 11.50 4.57
C ASN A 119 -12.24 11.87 5.48
N MET A 120 -11.00 11.59 5.11
CA MET A 120 -9.84 12.22 5.77
C MET A 120 -9.78 13.70 5.36
N ILE A 121 -9.65 14.55 6.37
CA ILE A 121 -9.51 15.99 6.14
C ILE A 121 -8.02 16.28 6.05
N LEU A 122 -7.57 16.68 4.86
CA LEU A 122 -6.20 17.11 4.63
C LEU A 122 -6.08 18.63 4.80
N THR A 123 -4.98 19.06 5.39
CA THR A 123 -4.58 20.46 5.38
C THR A 123 -4.16 20.88 3.97
N LYS A 124 -4.13 22.20 3.73
CA LYS A 124 -3.67 22.71 2.44
C LYS A 124 -2.23 22.28 2.12
N GLU A 125 -1.37 22.29 3.14
CA GLU A 125 0.04 21.91 3.00
C GLU A 125 0.17 20.42 2.63
N GLU A 126 -0.64 19.53 3.21
CA GLU A 126 -0.66 18.11 2.86
C GLU A 126 -1.15 17.88 1.43
N VAL A 127 -2.19 18.63 1.01
CA VAL A 127 -2.67 18.58 -0.38
C VAL A 127 -1.60 19.07 -1.36
N ASP A 128 -0.97 20.20 -1.08
CA ASP A 128 0.08 20.77 -1.93
C ASP A 128 1.29 19.81 -2.03
N ASN A 129 1.70 19.20 -0.92
CA ASN A 129 2.77 18.20 -0.90
C ASN A 129 2.41 16.97 -1.71
N LEU A 130 1.21 16.42 -1.54
CA LEU A 130 0.75 15.26 -2.29
C LEU A 130 0.71 15.55 -3.80
N MET A 131 0.20 16.72 -4.20
CA MET A 131 0.15 17.12 -5.61
C MET A 131 1.56 17.28 -6.20
N ASN A 132 2.48 17.89 -5.46
CA ASN A 132 3.86 18.05 -5.90
C ASN A 132 4.56 16.70 -6.08
N GLN A 133 4.37 15.76 -5.14
CA GLN A 133 4.92 14.41 -5.25
C GLN A 133 4.31 13.66 -6.44
N LEU A 134 2.99 13.72 -6.61
CA LEU A 134 2.29 13.03 -7.69
C LEU A 134 2.76 13.51 -9.08
N LEU A 135 2.90 14.82 -9.27
CA LEU A 135 3.26 15.40 -10.56
C LEU A 135 4.70 15.11 -11.00
N VAL A 136 5.58 14.71 -10.08
CA VAL A 136 6.98 14.33 -10.38
C VAL A 136 7.08 12.85 -10.79
N LEU A 137 6.05 12.04 -10.54
CA LEU A 137 6.08 10.61 -10.88
C LEU A 137 6.13 10.39 -12.40
N PRO A 138 6.79 9.31 -12.86
CA PRO A 138 6.83 8.95 -14.28
C PRO A 138 5.44 8.72 -14.91
N ASN A 139 4.49 8.23 -14.13
CA ASN A 139 3.11 8.01 -14.54
C ASN A 139 2.14 8.47 -13.44
N PRO A 140 1.81 9.77 -13.36
CA PRO A 140 0.94 10.31 -12.32
C PRO A 140 -0.55 10.07 -12.59
N PHE A 141 -0.92 9.52 -13.75
CA PHE A 141 -2.32 9.49 -14.21
C PHE A 141 -3.07 8.20 -13.92
N THR A 142 -2.38 7.17 -13.41
CA THR A 142 -2.98 5.85 -13.20
C THR A 142 -2.48 5.25 -11.89
N CYS A 143 -3.38 4.78 -11.02
CA CYS A 143 -2.98 4.08 -9.78
C CYS A 143 -2.45 2.66 -10.06
N PRO A 144 -1.82 1.97 -9.08
CA PRO A 144 -1.30 0.61 -9.25
C PRO A 144 -2.34 -0.42 -9.73
N HIS A 145 -3.62 -0.15 -9.48
CA HIS A 145 -4.75 -1.00 -9.91
C HIS A 145 -5.37 -0.55 -11.26
N GLY A 146 -4.71 0.34 -12.01
CA GLY A 146 -5.17 0.81 -13.31
C GLY A 146 -6.32 1.84 -13.26
N ARG A 147 -6.67 2.37 -12.08
CA ARG A 147 -7.70 3.42 -11.96
C ARG A 147 -7.10 4.78 -12.29
N PRO A 148 -7.80 5.66 -13.03
CA PRO A 148 -7.28 6.98 -13.32
C PRO A 148 -7.19 7.82 -12.03
N THR A 149 -6.02 8.45 -11.81
CA THR A 149 -5.77 9.42 -10.74
C THR A 149 -6.22 10.82 -11.14
N ALA A 150 -6.11 11.14 -12.43
CA ALA A 150 -6.54 12.39 -13.00
C ALA A 150 -7.12 12.17 -14.39
N ILE A 151 -8.11 12.97 -14.75
CA ILE A 151 -8.71 12.99 -16.08
C ILE A 151 -8.56 14.41 -16.66
N HIS A 152 -8.18 14.47 -17.93
CA HIS A 152 -8.13 15.74 -18.66
C HIS A 152 -9.47 16.00 -19.32
N LEU A 153 -10.11 17.12 -18.99
CA LEU A 153 -11.34 17.60 -19.63
C LEU A 153 -11.04 18.92 -20.34
N THR A 154 -11.23 18.94 -21.64
CA THR A 154 -11.18 20.21 -22.40
C THR A 154 -12.42 21.05 -22.15
N LYS A 155 -12.33 22.36 -22.40
CA LYS A 155 -13.50 23.25 -22.34
C LYS A 155 -14.66 22.74 -23.24
N ASN A 156 -14.31 22.23 -24.42
CA ASN A 156 -15.29 21.67 -25.36
C ASN A 156 -15.98 20.40 -24.82
N ASP A 157 -15.25 19.55 -24.08
CA ASP A 157 -15.83 18.38 -23.43
C ASP A 157 -16.83 18.77 -22.34
N ILE A 158 -16.51 19.82 -21.58
CA ILE A 158 -17.41 20.37 -20.57
C ILE A 158 -18.65 20.98 -21.24
N GLU A 159 -18.48 21.81 -22.26
CA GLU A 159 -19.58 22.43 -22.99
C GLU A 159 -20.54 21.37 -23.60
N LYS A 160 -19.98 20.31 -24.19
CA LYS A 160 -20.78 19.18 -24.71
C LYS A 160 -21.57 18.47 -23.60
N LYS A 161 -20.96 18.23 -22.43
CA LYS A 161 -21.66 17.57 -21.31
C LYS A 161 -22.81 18.39 -20.76
N PHE A 162 -22.74 19.72 -20.84
CA PHE A 162 -23.83 20.62 -20.44
C PHE A 162 -24.72 21.06 -21.60
N SER A 163 -24.65 20.38 -22.78
CA SER A 163 -25.41 20.69 -23.96
C SER A 163 -25.33 22.17 -24.38
N ARG A 164 -24.25 22.84 -24.08
CA ARG A 164 -23.95 24.19 -24.54
C ARG A 164 -23.07 24.08 -25.79
N ARG A 165 -23.66 24.52 -26.91
CA ARG A 165 -22.93 24.69 -28.17
C ARG A 165 -22.34 26.09 -28.24
#